data_351858d4c38476c71909d744b0e8af02
#
_entry.id   351858d4c38476c71909d744b0e8af02
#
_cell.length_a   1.000
_cell.length_b   1.000
_cell.length_c   1.000
_cell.angle_alpha   90.00
_cell.angle_beta   90.00
_cell.angle_gamma   90.00
#
_symmetry.space_group_name_H-M   'P 1'
#
loop_
_entity.id
_entity.type
_entity.pdbx_description
1 polymer ?
#
loop_
_entity_poly.entity_id
_entity_poly.type
_entity_poly.pdbx_seq_one_letter_code
_entity_poly.pdbx_strand_id
1 'polypeptide(L)'
;MIKIVKMIATTLAIIYLFSGCTTKIPMKDITTSKEKFEISNEENQIELNFVDDSKNGKVTEGKFEKVLFLEYQNKDINGYEFISNNLKKEIEARNLPIKLVKNEATNNNLLLNSFKINSQQTTGFTPLTTFTKAKLTLEKDNEKYKIVSVIKRAKMLMFSVIESYEPCYYEPTSVVVQEIVAKLNIALFNYKLDDNSVKELISVANKQIKNKDNSAYLTVYKLGFSNNPLALDFIYEHTKHTYPDYVRFSSISTLGMLGGEKYINYLISIYNNPSYSWEDKIIALKSIGDINSSEGNNFLEKTYKELGDKKDFHIKAQKDTIELYIK
;
A
#
# COMPACT_ATOMS: atom_id res chain seq x y z
N MET A 1 -27.45 -24.65 48.69
CA MET A 1 -26.75 -23.36 48.51
C MET A 1 -25.38 -23.50 47.81
N ILE A 2 -24.46 -24.31 48.30
CA ILE A 2 -23.09 -24.50 47.76
C ILE A 2 -23.07 -24.98 46.29
N LYS A 3 -23.98 -25.89 45.87
CA LYS A 3 -24.09 -26.35 44.46
C LYS A 3 -24.50 -25.24 43.49
N ILE A 4 -25.41 -24.36 43.91
CA ILE A 4 -25.90 -23.25 43.09
C ILE A 4 -24.80 -22.20 42.91
N VAL A 5 -24.03 -21.88 43.96
CA VAL A 5 -22.90 -20.96 43.91
C VAL A 5 -21.78 -21.48 43.00
N LYS A 6 -21.46 -22.79 43.05
CA LYS A 6 -20.49 -23.39 42.14
C LYS A 6 -20.96 -23.35 40.67
N MET A 7 -22.24 -23.60 40.42
CA MET A 7 -22.78 -23.54 39.06
C MET A 7 -22.76 -22.13 38.50
N ILE A 8 -23.10 -21.10 39.29
CA ILE A 8 -23.01 -19.68 38.89
C ILE A 8 -21.58 -19.26 38.65
N ALA A 9 -20.62 -19.69 39.52
CA ALA A 9 -19.22 -19.37 39.33
C ALA A 9 -18.64 -20.02 38.06
N THR A 10 -19.04 -21.27 37.75
CA THR A 10 -18.61 -21.96 36.51
C THR A 10 -19.22 -21.30 35.27
N THR A 11 -20.48 -20.87 35.32
CA THR A 11 -21.15 -20.18 34.22
C THR A 11 -20.52 -18.80 33.96
N LEU A 12 -20.21 -18.02 35.00
CA LEU A 12 -19.49 -16.76 34.89
C LEU A 12 -18.07 -16.94 34.33
N ALA A 13 -17.34 -17.96 34.76
CA ALA A 13 -16.00 -18.26 34.21
C ALA A 13 -16.06 -18.68 32.73
N ILE A 14 -17.07 -19.40 32.30
CA ILE A 14 -17.33 -19.77 30.91
C ILE A 14 -17.67 -18.49 30.07
N ILE A 15 -18.51 -17.60 30.60
CA ILE A 15 -18.84 -16.35 29.91
C ILE A 15 -17.62 -15.47 29.77
N TYR A 16 -16.69 -15.41 30.73
CA TYR A 16 -15.43 -14.69 30.63
C TYR A 16 -14.46 -15.32 29.60
N LEU A 17 -14.51 -16.64 29.42
CA LEU A 17 -13.66 -17.35 28.44
C LEU A 17 -14.18 -17.16 26.98
N PHE A 18 -15.46 -16.83 26.79
CA PHE A 18 -16.06 -16.57 25.49
C PHE A 18 -16.16 -15.08 25.12
N SER A 19 -15.77 -14.17 26.02
CA SER A 19 -15.56 -12.79 25.62
C SER A 19 -14.34 -12.72 24.71
N GLY A 20 -14.52 -13.09 23.44
CA GLY A 20 -13.50 -12.93 22.40
C GLY A 20 -12.97 -11.50 22.46
N CYS A 21 -11.68 -11.34 22.84
CA CYS A 21 -11.06 -10.03 22.88
C CYS A 21 -11.07 -9.43 21.48
N THR A 22 -12.06 -8.61 21.20
CA THR A 22 -12.04 -7.75 20.03
C THR A 22 -10.99 -6.66 20.27
N THR A 23 -10.09 -6.48 19.34
CA THR A 23 -9.10 -5.40 19.43
C THR A 23 -9.45 -4.32 18.41
N LYS A 24 -9.63 -3.10 18.91
CA LYS A 24 -9.86 -1.92 18.08
C LYS A 24 -8.53 -1.24 17.80
N ILE A 25 -8.27 -0.94 16.55
CA ILE A 25 -7.10 -0.22 16.09
C ILE A 25 -7.56 1.18 15.68
N PRO A 26 -7.21 2.22 16.45
CA PRO A 26 -7.58 3.60 16.12
C PRO A 26 -6.71 4.09 14.95
N MET A 27 -7.27 4.14 13.75
CA MET A 27 -6.59 4.69 12.58
C MET A 27 -6.41 6.19 12.72
N LYS A 28 -5.23 6.67 12.37
CA LYS A 28 -4.87 8.09 12.32
C LYS A 28 -4.94 8.60 10.88
N ASP A 29 -4.98 9.91 10.75
CA ASP A 29 -4.63 10.54 9.48
C ASP A 29 -3.22 10.15 9.07
N ILE A 30 -2.96 10.13 7.76
CA ILE A 30 -1.65 9.78 7.22
C ILE A 30 -0.58 10.79 7.65
N THR A 31 0.66 10.33 7.65
CA THR A 31 1.83 11.21 7.59
C THR A 31 2.01 11.65 6.14
N THR A 32 1.82 12.94 5.88
CA THR A 32 1.95 13.51 4.53
C THR A 32 3.40 13.69 4.12
N SER A 33 3.63 13.78 2.80
CA SER A 33 4.93 14.12 2.22
C SER A 33 5.37 15.52 2.65
N LYS A 34 6.68 15.69 2.77
CA LYS A 34 7.31 17.00 3.01
C LYS A 34 7.79 17.64 1.70
N GLU A 35 8.09 16.80 0.74
CA GLU A 35 8.60 17.16 -0.58
C GLU A 35 7.44 17.72 -1.43
N LYS A 36 7.61 18.95 -1.96
CA LYS A 36 6.61 19.64 -2.77
C LYS A 36 7.07 19.73 -4.21
N PHE A 37 6.14 19.66 -5.14
CA PHE A 37 6.44 19.99 -6.54
C PHE A 37 6.48 21.51 -6.72
N GLU A 38 7.46 21.97 -7.51
CA GLU A 38 7.51 23.35 -7.96
C GLU A 38 6.56 23.50 -9.16
N ILE A 39 5.52 24.31 -8.98
CA ILE A 39 4.48 24.52 -9.99
C ILE A 39 4.48 26.02 -10.31
N SER A 40 4.51 26.37 -11.58
CA SER A 40 4.33 27.75 -12.03
C SER A 40 2.90 28.23 -11.74
N ASN A 41 2.74 29.42 -11.22
CA ASN A 41 1.52 29.97 -10.61
C ASN A 41 0.28 30.08 -11.50
N GLU A 42 0.29 29.61 -12.75
CA GLU A 42 -0.80 29.79 -13.71
C GLU A 42 -1.48 28.50 -14.17
N GLU A 43 -1.19 27.35 -13.55
CA GLU A 43 -1.80 26.10 -14.00
C GLU A 43 -3.23 25.97 -13.50
N ASN A 44 -4.14 25.67 -14.43
CA ASN A 44 -5.55 25.44 -14.13
C ASN A 44 -5.71 24.24 -13.19
N GLN A 45 -6.38 24.46 -12.07
CA GLN A 45 -6.72 23.41 -11.14
C GLN A 45 -7.64 22.38 -11.82
N ILE A 46 -7.29 21.10 -11.72
CA ILE A 46 -8.13 20.00 -12.19
C ILE A 46 -9.09 19.58 -11.10
N GLU A 47 -10.39 19.61 -11.39
CA GLU A 47 -11.41 19.03 -10.52
C GLU A 47 -11.55 17.55 -10.83
N LEU A 48 -11.41 16.71 -9.78
CA LEU A 48 -11.66 15.27 -9.81
C LEU A 48 -12.86 14.93 -8.93
N ASN A 49 -13.91 14.40 -9.53
CA ASN A 49 -15.04 13.85 -8.78
C ASN A 49 -14.64 12.52 -8.15
N PHE A 50 -14.50 12.48 -6.82
CA PHE A 50 -14.14 11.26 -6.11
C PHE A 50 -15.39 10.45 -5.79
N VAL A 51 -15.46 9.23 -6.33
CA VAL A 51 -16.63 8.36 -6.29
C VAL A 51 -16.31 7.05 -5.59
N ASP A 52 -17.21 6.57 -4.73
CA ASP A 52 -17.14 5.23 -4.15
C ASP A 52 -17.70 4.19 -5.13
N ASP A 53 -16.82 3.39 -5.72
CA ASP A 53 -17.15 2.24 -6.58
C ASP A 53 -16.81 0.91 -5.87
N SER A 54 -16.59 0.94 -4.56
CA SER A 54 -16.25 -0.24 -3.78
C SER A 54 -17.48 -1.11 -3.51
N LYS A 55 -17.50 -2.33 -4.05
CA LYS A 55 -18.66 -3.25 -3.96
C LYS A 55 -19.08 -3.66 -2.55
N ASN A 56 -18.21 -3.53 -1.55
CA ASN A 56 -18.48 -4.07 -0.20
C ASN A 56 -18.01 -3.20 0.97
N GLY A 57 -17.42 -2.04 0.77
CA GLY A 57 -17.01 -1.10 1.84
C GLY A 57 -16.14 -1.66 2.98
N LYS A 58 -15.96 -2.98 3.07
CA LYS A 58 -15.21 -3.64 4.15
C LYS A 58 -13.73 -3.45 3.96
N VAL A 59 -13.09 -2.75 4.90
CA VAL A 59 -11.66 -2.42 4.85
C VAL A 59 -10.79 -3.58 5.37
N THR A 60 -11.24 -4.28 6.42
CA THR A 60 -10.45 -5.36 7.05
C THR A 60 -10.78 -6.73 6.49
N GLU A 61 -9.74 -7.49 6.14
CA GLU A 61 -9.82 -8.90 5.79
C GLU A 61 -8.69 -9.68 6.47
N GLY A 62 -8.86 -11.00 6.63
CA GLY A 62 -7.79 -11.89 7.06
C GLY A 62 -8.14 -12.80 8.23
N LYS A 63 -7.16 -13.60 8.64
CA LYS A 63 -7.24 -14.51 9.80
C LYS A 63 -6.26 -14.02 10.86
N PHE A 64 -6.81 -13.65 12.00
CA PHE A 64 -6.06 -13.31 13.18
C PHE A 64 -6.71 -14.02 14.37
N GLU A 65 -5.96 -14.39 15.42
CA GLU A 65 -6.51 -15.02 16.62
C GLU A 65 -7.59 -14.16 17.29
N LYS A 66 -7.51 -12.85 17.09
CA LYS A 66 -8.48 -11.87 17.58
C LYS A 66 -9.13 -11.15 16.42
N VAL A 67 -10.42 -10.85 16.52
CA VAL A 67 -11.11 -10.04 15.53
C VAL A 67 -10.59 -8.60 15.65
N LEU A 68 -9.96 -8.11 14.58
CA LEU A 68 -9.44 -6.75 14.51
C LEU A 68 -10.48 -5.84 13.86
N PHE A 69 -10.81 -4.75 14.53
CA PHE A 69 -11.65 -3.68 14.00
C PHE A 69 -10.80 -2.43 13.81
N LEU A 70 -10.96 -1.77 12.68
CA LEU A 70 -10.34 -0.47 12.46
C LEU A 70 -11.36 0.62 12.76
N GLU A 71 -10.97 1.58 13.58
CA GLU A 71 -11.78 2.76 13.89
C GLU A 71 -11.08 4.01 13.33
N TYR A 72 -11.89 4.92 12.77
CA TYR A 72 -11.43 6.23 12.34
C TYR A 72 -12.39 7.28 12.86
N GLN A 73 -11.88 8.30 13.55
CA GLN A 73 -12.70 9.33 14.22
C GLN A 73 -13.77 8.74 15.17
N ASN A 74 -13.35 7.70 15.94
CA ASN A 74 -14.20 6.97 16.91
C ASN A 74 -15.42 6.23 16.31
N LYS A 75 -15.38 5.91 15.02
CA LYS A 75 -16.37 5.09 14.32
C LYS A 75 -15.69 3.97 13.55
N ASP A 76 -16.42 2.93 13.23
CA ASP A 76 -15.91 1.91 12.30
C ASP A 76 -15.45 2.59 11.01
N ILE A 77 -14.27 2.20 10.54
CA ILE A 77 -13.64 2.85 9.39
C ILE A 77 -14.51 2.73 8.14
N ASN A 78 -14.86 3.85 7.54
CA ASN A 78 -15.38 3.92 6.18
C ASN A 78 -14.20 4.17 5.24
N GLY A 79 -13.90 3.21 4.35
CA GLY A 79 -12.73 3.27 3.47
C GLY A 79 -12.77 4.44 2.50
N TYR A 80 -13.93 4.79 1.98
CA TYR A 80 -14.11 5.92 1.08
C TYR A 80 -13.85 7.26 1.78
N GLU A 81 -14.44 7.47 2.96
CA GLU A 81 -14.22 8.70 3.73
C GLU A 81 -12.75 8.83 4.16
N PHE A 82 -12.17 7.71 4.64
CA PHE A 82 -10.79 7.69 5.07
C PHE A 82 -9.83 8.04 3.92
N ILE A 83 -9.96 7.39 2.77
CA ILE A 83 -9.12 7.64 1.60
C ILE A 83 -9.36 9.07 1.07
N SER A 84 -10.61 9.51 0.93
CA SER A 84 -10.94 10.87 0.48
C SER A 84 -10.27 11.96 1.31
N ASN A 85 -10.38 11.86 2.65
CA ASN A 85 -9.83 12.87 3.56
C ASN A 85 -8.30 12.90 3.49
N ASN A 86 -7.67 11.73 3.37
CA ASN A 86 -6.21 11.62 3.36
C ASN A 86 -5.60 11.92 1.99
N LEU A 87 -6.28 11.61 0.87
CA LEU A 87 -5.87 12.07 -0.46
C LEU A 87 -5.83 13.61 -0.53
N LYS A 88 -6.86 14.26 0.02
CA LYS A 88 -6.91 15.73 0.06
C LYS A 88 -5.67 16.32 0.74
N LYS A 89 -5.32 15.79 1.91
CA LYS A 89 -4.15 16.22 2.68
C LYS A 89 -2.84 16.01 1.94
N GLU A 90 -2.68 14.86 1.27
CA GLU A 90 -1.46 14.56 0.52
C GLU A 90 -1.35 15.41 -0.75
N ILE A 91 -2.44 15.63 -1.48
CA ILE A 91 -2.50 16.52 -2.65
C ILE A 91 -2.06 17.94 -2.26
N GLU A 92 -2.61 18.47 -1.18
CA GLU A 92 -2.24 19.78 -0.63
C GLU A 92 -0.76 19.82 -0.18
N ALA A 93 -0.31 18.77 0.52
CA ALA A 93 1.08 18.67 0.99
C ALA A 93 2.09 18.65 -0.16
N ARG A 94 1.75 17.99 -1.29
CA ARG A 94 2.57 17.91 -2.51
C ARG A 94 2.43 19.13 -3.41
N ASN A 95 1.55 20.09 -3.07
CA ASN A 95 1.26 21.28 -3.87
C ASN A 95 0.70 20.97 -5.27
N LEU A 96 -0.09 19.87 -5.42
CA LEU A 96 -0.67 19.51 -6.71
C LEU A 96 -1.94 20.32 -6.99
N PRO A 97 -2.14 20.82 -8.23
CA PRO A 97 -3.32 21.60 -8.60
C PRO A 97 -4.53 20.69 -8.87
N ILE A 98 -4.89 19.89 -7.86
CA ILE A 98 -6.04 18.98 -7.88
C ILE A 98 -7.03 19.42 -6.81
N LYS A 99 -8.30 19.59 -7.18
CA LYS A 99 -9.41 19.77 -6.26
C LYS A 99 -10.27 18.51 -6.28
N LEU A 100 -10.32 17.79 -5.14
CA LEU A 100 -11.25 16.67 -4.99
C LEU A 100 -12.64 17.23 -4.64
N VAL A 101 -13.62 16.91 -5.49
CA VAL A 101 -15.04 17.21 -5.30
C VAL A 101 -15.82 15.91 -5.10
N LYS A 102 -17.03 16.00 -4.55
CA LYS A 102 -17.89 14.84 -4.31
C LYS A 102 -19.26 15.10 -4.93
N ASN A 103 -19.75 14.11 -5.69
CA ASN A 103 -21.08 14.17 -6.33
C ASN A 103 -21.27 15.40 -7.24
N GLU A 104 -20.23 15.88 -7.85
CA GLU A 104 -20.27 16.95 -8.83
C GLU A 104 -20.07 16.40 -10.24
N ALA A 105 -20.77 16.95 -11.21
CA ALA A 105 -20.58 16.60 -12.61
C ALA A 105 -19.27 17.23 -13.11
N THR A 106 -18.22 16.41 -13.24
CA THR A 106 -16.93 16.81 -13.80
C THR A 106 -16.58 15.88 -14.98
N ASN A 107 -15.69 16.33 -15.85
CA ASN A 107 -15.18 15.49 -16.93
C ASN A 107 -14.20 14.42 -16.46
N ASN A 108 -13.71 14.53 -15.21
CA ASN A 108 -12.71 13.64 -14.67
C ASN A 108 -13.24 12.98 -13.39
N ASN A 109 -13.19 11.66 -13.33
CA ASN A 109 -13.60 10.90 -12.15
C ASN A 109 -12.42 10.12 -11.58
N LEU A 110 -12.36 10.04 -10.27
CA LEU A 110 -11.47 9.15 -9.53
C LEU A 110 -12.34 8.16 -8.75
N LEU A 111 -12.44 6.92 -9.24
CA LEU A 111 -13.26 5.89 -8.66
C LEU A 111 -12.46 5.08 -7.64
N LEU A 112 -12.89 5.00 -6.38
CA LEU A 112 -12.33 4.07 -5.41
C LEU A 112 -12.94 2.68 -5.62
N ASN A 113 -12.22 1.78 -6.28
CA ASN A 113 -12.69 0.41 -6.51
C ASN A 113 -12.49 -0.48 -5.27
N SER A 114 -11.41 -0.29 -4.52
CA SER A 114 -11.20 -0.98 -3.25
C SER A 114 -10.11 -0.32 -2.39
N PHE A 115 -10.31 -0.38 -1.06
CA PHE A 115 -9.27 -0.14 -0.06
C PHE A 115 -9.36 -1.23 0.99
N LYS A 116 -8.27 -1.99 1.21
CA LYS A 116 -8.26 -3.15 2.08
C LYS A 116 -6.96 -3.27 2.85
N ILE A 117 -7.08 -3.70 4.11
CA ILE A 117 -5.96 -4.08 4.97
C ILE A 117 -6.16 -5.54 5.36
N ASN A 118 -5.40 -6.42 4.71
CA ASN A 118 -5.42 -7.85 4.99
C ASN A 118 -4.39 -8.14 6.08
N SER A 119 -4.84 -8.66 7.21
CA SER A 119 -4.00 -8.98 8.36
C SER A 119 -3.98 -10.49 8.59
N GLN A 120 -2.79 -11.07 8.73
CA GLN A 120 -2.64 -12.48 9.02
C GLN A 120 -1.57 -12.73 10.06
N GLN A 121 -1.90 -13.59 11.02
CA GLN A 121 -0.97 -14.18 11.95
C GLN A 121 -1.38 -15.65 12.15
N THR A 122 -0.46 -16.58 11.93
CA THR A 122 -0.75 -18.00 11.98
C THR A 122 -0.79 -18.52 13.43
N THR A 123 0.12 -18.03 14.25
CA THR A 123 0.22 -18.34 15.71
C THR A 123 0.74 -17.11 16.43
N GLY A 124 0.59 -17.06 17.76
CA GLY A 124 1.16 -15.98 18.58
C GLY A 124 2.69 -15.80 18.45
N PHE A 125 3.39 -16.82 17.93
CA PHE A 125 4.85 -16.79 17.73
C PHE A 125 5.29 -16.46 16.30
N THR A 126 4.33 -16.20 15.40
CA THR A 126 4.63 -15.75 14.03
C THR A 126 4.41 -14.25 13.90
N PRO A 127 5.10 -13.58 12.96
CA PRO A 127 4.85 -12.16 12.73
C PRO A 127 3.40 -11.91 12.30
N LEU A 128 2.81 -10.82 12.81
CA LEU A 128 1.63 -10.25 12.19
C LEU A 128 2.05 -9.65 10.85
N THR A 129 1.53 -10.20 9.77
CA THR A 129 1.77 -9.72 8.40
C THR A 129 0.55 -8.97 7.90
N THR A 130 0.75 -7.80 7.33
CA THR A 130 -0.30 -6.99 6.73
C THR A 130 0.01 -6.69 5.27
N PHE A 131 -1.06 -6.66 4.46
CA PHE A 131 -1.06 -6.11 3.10
C PHE A 131 -2.08 -4.99 3.06
N THR A 132 -1.60 -3.76 2.94
CA THR A 132 -2.45 -2.60 2.69
C THR A 132 -2.52 -2.39 1.19
N LYS A 133 -3.73 -2.46 0.63
CA LYS A 133 -3.99 -2.44 -0.82
C LYS A 133 -5.02 -1.38 -1.14
N ALA A 134 -4.78 -0.63 -2.20
CA ALA A 134 -5.79 0.25 -2.79
C ALA A 134 -5.81 0.08 -4.30
N LYS A 135 -7.02 0.13 -4.88
CA LYS A 135 -7.23 0.18 -6.32
C LYS A 135 -8.19 1.33 -6.61
N LEU A 136 -7.75 2.21 -7.49
CA LEU A 136 -8.55 3.30 -8.01
C LEU A 136 -8.52 3.26 -9.55
N THR A 137 -9.53 3.86 -10.15
CA THR A 137 -9.57 4.12 -11.59
C THR A 137 -9.72 5.62 -11.81
N LEU A 138 -8.74 6.22 -12.48
CA LEU A 138 -8.85 7.59 -12.96
C LEU A 138 -9.48 7.54 -14.37
N GLU A 139 -10.63 8.19 -14.53
CA GLU A 139 -11.27 8.41 -15.82
C GLU A 139 -11.04 9.86 -16.23
N LYS A 140 -10.36 10.06 -17.37
CA LYS A 140 -10.02 11.36 -17.93
C LYS A 140 -10.02 11.28 -19.45
N ASP A 141 -10.68 12.21 -20.13
CA ASP A 141 -10.68 12.34 -21.59
C ASP A 141 -11.07 11.03 -22.32
N ASN A 142 -12.03 10.28 -21.77
CA ASN A 142 -12.47 8.94 -22.22
C ASN A 142 -11.41 7.83 -22.05
N GLU A 143 -10.29 8.10 -21.41
CA GLU A 143 -9.28 7.10 -21.05
C GLU A 143 -9.43 6.67 -19.58
N LYS A 144 -8.99 5.43 -19.30
CA LYS A 144 -9.02 4.86 -17.96
C LYS A 144 -7.63 4.45 -17.54
N TYR A 145 -7.17 5.01 -16.42
CA TYR A 145 -5.88 4.70 -15.82
C TYR A 145 -6.09 3.93 -14.51
N LYS A 146 -5.48 2.76 -14.41
CA LYS A 146 -5.49 1.99 -13.15
C LYS A 146 -4.43 2.54 -12.20
N ILE A 147 -4.84 2.89 -10.99
CA ILE A 147 -3.96 3.34 -9.91
C ILE A 147 -4.05 2.30 -8.81
N VAL A 148 -2.98 1.52 -8.67
CA VAL A 148 -2.91 0.43 -7.69
C VAL A 148 -1.75 0.68 -6.73
N SER A 149 -1.96 0.44 -5.44
CA SER A 149 -0.90 0.42 -4.43
C SER A 149 -1.00 -0.84 -3.60
N VAL A 150 0.14 -1.46 -3.31
CA VAL A 150 0.25 -2.66 -2.46
C VAL A 150 1.47 -2.51 -1.58
N ILE A 151 1.26 -2.39 -0.27
CA ILE A 151 2.31 -2.28 0.73
C ILE A 151 2.25 -3.46 1.68
N LYS A 152 3.34 -4.24 1.77
CA LYS A 152 3.48 -5.34 2.70
C LYS A 152 4.31 -4.94 3.90
N ARG A 153 3.80 -5.23 5.10
CA ARG A 153 4.54 -5.07 6.34
C ARG A 153 4.38 -6.31 7.22
N ALA A 154 5.34 -6.50 8.13
CA ALA A 154 5.23 -7.52 9.16
C ALA A 154 5.90 -7.04 10.45
N LYS A 155 5.34 -7.45 11.58
CA LYS A 155 5.89 -7.16 12.92
C LYS A 155 5.72 -8.38 13.83
N MET A 156 6.82 -8.81 14.44
CA MET A 156 6.76 -9.75 15.56
C MET A 156 6.17 -9.01 16.77
N LEU A 157 5.07 -9.51 17.31
CA LEU A 157 4.46 -8.97 18.51
C LEU A 157 5.08 -9.64 19.73
N MET A 158 5.62 -8.85 20.64
CA MET A 158 6.26 -9.35 21.87
C MET A 158 5.29 -9.34 23.05
N PHE A 159 4.59 -8.22 23.26
CA PHE A 159 3.76 -8.01 24.43
C PHE A 159 2.35 -7.54 24.10
N SER A 160 2.17 -6.77 23.03
CA SER A 160 0.89 -6.15 22.71
C SER A 160 0.69 -5.96 21.20
N VAL A 161 -0.57 -6.02 20.78
CA VAL A 161 -0.97 -5.66 19.41
C VAL A 161 -0.68 -4.18 19.09
N ILE A 162 -0.58 -3.31 20.09
CA ILE A 162 -0.24 -1.88 19.94
C ILE A 162 1.10 -1.70 19.23
N GLU A 163 2.05 -2.62 19.43
CA GLU A 163 3.35 -2.61 18.74
C GLU A 163 3.23 -2.69 17.21
N SER A 164 2.09 -3.18 16.70
CA SER A 164 1.83 -3.28 15.28
C SER A 164 1.21 -2.03 14.67
N TYR A 165 0.67 -1.11 15.46
CA TYR A 165 -0.13 0.02 14.94
C TYR A 165 0.67 0.87 13.97
N GLU A 166 1.86 1.33 14.38
CA GLU A 166 2.71 2.13 13.50
C GLU A 166 3.20 1.32 12.29
N PRO A 167 3.95 0.20 12.46
CA PRO A 167 4.58 -0.46 11.32
C PRO A 167 3.62 -1.23 10.41
N CYS A 168 2.44 -1.65 10.89
CA CYS A 168 1.53 -2.50 10.11
C CYS A 168 0.27 -1.79 9.62
N TYR A 169 -0.07 -0.62 10.18
CA TYR A 169 -1.29 0.10 9.83
C TYR A 169 -1.03 1.55 9.42
N TYR A 170 -0.33 2.35 10.23
CA TYR A 170 -0.19 3.80 9.96
C TYR A 170 0.83 4.10 8.86
N GLU A 171 2.05 3.57 8.97
CA GLU A 171 3.07 3.73 7.93
C GLU A 171 2.62 3.20 6.56
N PRO A 172 2.14 1.92 6.44
CA PRO A 172 1.76 1.41 5.12
C PRO A 172 0.57 2.15 4.53
N THR A 173 -0.37 2.63 5.33
CA THR A 173 -1.49 3.41 4.84
C THR A 173 -1.03 4.79 4.34
N SER A 174 -0.08 5.42 5.03
CA SER A 174 0.54 6.67 4.57
C SER A 174 1.23 6.47 3.22
N VAL A 175 2.04 5.41 3.08
CA VAL A 175 2.72 5.09 1.81
C VAL A 175 1.72 4.81 0.69
N VAL A 176 0.62 4.09 0.96
CA VAL A 176 -0.44 3.83 -0.04
C VAL A 176 -1.03 5.14 -0.57
N VAL A 177 -1.39 6.07 0.30
CA VAL A 177 -1.97 7.35 -0.13
C VAL A 177 -0.94 8.20 -0.89
N GLN A 178 0.31 8.24 -0.42
CA GLN A 178 1.41 8.94 -1.09
C GLN A 178 1.67 8.35 -2.50
N GLU A 179 1.64 7.02 -2.65
CA GLU A 179 1.78 6.36 -3.95
C GLU A 179 0.63 6.69 -4.90
N ILE A 180 -0.62 6.69 -4.41
CA ILE A 180 -1.79 7.08 -5.21
C ILE A 180 -1.60 8.50 -5.74
N VAL A 181 -1.22 9.46 -4.89
CA VAL A 181 -1.02 10.86 -5.29
C VAL A 181 0.16 11.00 -6.25
N ALA A 182 1.25 10.24 -6.06
CA ALA A 182 2.35 10.21 -7.01
C ALA A 182 1.93 9.70 -8.40
N LYS A 183 1.09 8.66 -8.46
CA LYS A 183 0.53 8.13 -9.71
C LYS A 183 -0.47 9.08 -10.35
N LEU A 184 -1.27 9.80 -9.56
CA LEU A 184 -2.12 10.88 -10.07
C LEU A 184 -1.29 12.01 -10.68
N ASN A 185 -0.20 12.40 -10.03
CA ASN A 185 0.75 13.37 -10.61
C ASN A 185 1.30 12.91 -11.97
N ILE A 186 1.73 11.65 -12.08
CA ILE A 186 2.26 11.10 -13.34
C ILE A 186 1.19 11.13 -14.43
N ALA A 187 -0.04 10.71 -14.12
CA ALA A 187 -1.14 10.63 -15.10
C ALA A 187 -1.69 12.00 -15.54
N LEU A 188 -1.64 13.00 -14.65
CA LEU A 188 -2.29 14.28 -14.89
C LEU A 188 -1.32 15.39 -15.32
N PHE A 189 -0.09 15.41 -14.76
CA PHE A 189 0.81 16.56 -14.88
C PHE A 189 2.25 16.19 -15.25
N ASN A 190 2.71 15.03 -14.79
CA ASN A 190 4.10 14.56 -14.94
C ASN A 190 5.15 15.50 -14.28
N TYR A 191 4.77 16.19 -13.18
CA TYR A 191 5.74 17.01 -12.43
C TYR A 191 6.83 16.14 -11.82
N LYS A 192 8.02 16.68 -11.72
CA LYS A 192 9.20 16.06 -11.13
C LYS A 192 9.66 16.86 -9.92
N LEU A 193 10.09 16.16 -8.90
CA LEU A 193 10.83 16.79 -7.82
C LEU A 193 12.18 17.28 -8.37
N ASP A 194 12.66 18.41 -7.89
CA ASP A 194 13.93 18.98 -8.35
C ASP A 194 15.12 18.05 -8.04
N ASP A 195 16.20 18.18 -8.84
CA ASP A 195 17.37 17.31 -8.75
C ASP A 195 18.12 17.42 -7.41
N ASN A 196 18.09 18.58 -6.77
CA ASN A 196 18.78 18.78 -5.48
C ASN A 196 18.04 18.05 -4.37
N SER A 197 16.72 18.14 -4.33
CA SER A 197 15.88 17.39 -3.41
C SER A 197 16.06 15.87 -3.60
N VAL A 198 16.17 15.40 -4.84
CA VAL A 198 16.42 13.97 -5.10
C VAL A 198 17.81 13.54 -4.63
N LYS A 199 18.85 14.34 -4.86
CA LYS A 199 20.21 14.08 -4.36
C LYS A 199 20.26 14.06 -2.84
N GLU A 200 19.53 14.95 -2.19
CA GLU A 200 19.41 14.95 -0.72
C GLU A 200 18.73 13.66 -0.23
N LEU A 201 17.61 13.26 -0.82
CA LEU A 201 16.93 12.00 -0.50
C LEU A 201 17.84 10.79 -0.70
N ILE A 202 18.63 10.72 -1.78
CA ILE A 202 19.62 9.66 -2.01
C ILE A 202 20.67 9.65 -0.89
N SER A 203 21.18 10.82 -0.50
CA SER A 203 22.16 10.94 0.60
C SER A 203 21.59 10.45 1.93
N VAL A 204 20.34 10.84 2.24
CA VAL A 204 19.63 10.40 3.45
C VAL A 204 19.42 8.90 3.43
N ALA A 205 18.93 8.33 2.32
CA ALA A 205 18.69 6.89 2.17
C ALA A 205 20.00 6.09 2.37
N ASN A 206 21.10 6.51 1.73
CA ASN A 206 22.42 5.86 1.91
C ASN A 206 22.85 5.85 3.38
N LYS A 207 22.69 6.98 4.08
CA LYS A 207 23.03 7.09 5.51
C LYS A 207 22.16 6.17 6.36
N GLN A 208 20.85 6.14 6.11
CA GLN A 208 19.91 5.28 6.83
C GLN A 208 20.20 3.80 6.60
N ILE A 209 20.45 3.38 5.35
CA ILE A 209 20.79 1.99 5.01
C ILE A 209 22.10 1.57 5.69
N LYS A 210 23.13 2.41 5.61
CA LYS A 210 24.42 2.16 6.27
C LYS A 210 24.28 2.01 7.79
N ASN A 211 23.42 2.81 8.40
CA ASN A 211 23.16 2.78 9.84
C ASN A 211 22.15 1.70 10.26
N LYS A 212 21.65 0.88 9.31
CA LYS A 212 20.60 -0.11 9.53
C LYS A 212 19.31 0.48 10.13
N ASP A 213 18.98 1.70 9.74
CA ASP A 213 17.77 2.38 10.18
C ASP A 213 16.55 1.70 9.55
N ASN A 214 15.61 1.28 10.38
CA ASN A 214 14.39 0.59 9.94
C ASN A 214 13.44 1.47 9.12
N SER A 215 13.64 2.79 9.09
CA SER A 215 12.86 3.74 8.31
C SER A 215 13.41 4.01 6.90
N ALA A 216 14.60 3.46 6.56
CA ALA A 216 15.26 3.68 5.27
C ALA A 216 14.34 3.42 4.06
N TYR A 217 13.48 2.41 4.14
CA TYR A 217 12.54 2.06 3.08
C TYR A 217 11.53 3.19 2.78
N LEU A 218 11.17 4.02 3.77
CA LEU A 218 10.28 5.17 3.55
C LEU A 218 10.95 6.23 2.66
N THR A 219 12.26 6.45 2.84
CA THR A 219 13.03 7.36 1.99
C THR A 219 13.17 6.81 0.57
N VAL A 220 13.28 5.48 0.41
CA VAL A 220 13.29 4.84 -0.92
C VAL A 220 11.92 5.02 -1.63
N TYR A 221 10.80 4.89 -0.91
CA TYR A 221 9.49 5.21 -1.48
C TYR A 221 9.41 6.66 -1.95
N LYS A 222 9.92 7.62 -1.16
CA LYS A 222 9.95 9.04 -1.56
C LYS A 222 10.75 9.28 -2.83
N LEU A 223 11.88 8.58 -3.00
CA LEU A 223 12.66 8.60 -4.24
C LEU A 223 11.81 8.12 -5.44
N GLY A 224 11.08 7.01 -5.29
CA GLY A 224 10.15 6.53 -6.31
C GLY A 224 9.02 7.52 -6.63
N PHE A 225 8.49 8.17 -5.59
CA PHE A 225 7.39 9.15 -5.73
C PHE A 225 7.85 10.52 -6.22
N SER A 226 9.15 10.73 -6.39
CA SER A 226 9.73 11.98 -6.93
C SER A 226 9.43 12.20 -8.40
N ASN A 227 9.06 11.15 -9.13
CA ASN A 227 8.93 11.13 -10.60
C ASN A 227 10.20 11.64 -11.33
N ASN A 228 11.36 11.62 -10.67
CA ASN A 228 12.62 12.10 -11.22
C ASN A 228 13.56 10.92 -11.56
N PRO A 229 13.95 10.75 -12.83
CA PRO A 229 14.78 9.63 -13.28
C PRO A 229 16.18 9.60 -12.62
N LEU A 230 16.65 10.68 -12.00
CA LEU A 230 17.91 10.72 -11.25
C LEU A 230 17.93 9.68 -10.11
N ALA A 231 16.77 9.27 -9.60
CA ALA A 231 16.67 8.25 -8.56
C ALA A 231 16.83 6.80 -9.08
N LEU A 232 16.76 6.57 -10.41
CA LEU A 232 16.65 5.23 -10.98
C LEU A 232 17.85 4.33 -10.67
N ASP A 233 19.07 4.83 -10.81
CA ASP A 233 20.26 4.01 -10.56
C ASP A 233 20.34 3.57 -9.11
N PHE A 234 20.01 4.49 -8.18
CA PHE A 234 19.93 4.16 -6.76
C PHE A 234 18.85 3.10 -6.50
N ILE A 235 17.65 3.29 -7.03
CA ILE A 235 16.52 2.35 -6.86
C ILE A 235 16.89 0.99 -7.44
N TYR A 236 17.41 0.93 -8.68
CA TYR A 236 17.79 -0.31 -9.33
C TYR A 236 18.85 -1.09 -8.54
N GLU A 237 19.89 -0.42 -8.03
CA GLU A 237 20.93 -1.06 -7.21
C GLU A 237 20.32 -1.75 -5.98
N HIS A 238 19.36 -1.09 -5.32
CA HIS A 238 18.77 -1.57 -4.08
C HIS A 238 17.64 -2.61 -4.25
N THR A 239 17.34 -3.05 -5.48
CA THR A 239 16.46 -4.20 -5.72
C THR A 239 17.12 -5.54 -5.48
N LYS A 240 18.44 -5.59 -5.33
CA LYS A 240 19.21 -6.84 -5.20
C LYS A 240 18.94 -7.54 -3.87
N HIS A 241 18.90 -8.87 -3.89
CA HIS A 241 18.58 -9.71 -2.73
C HIS A 241 19.55 -9.57 -1.54
N THR A 242 20.69 -8.90 -1.72
CA THR A 242 21.66 -8.61 -0.67
C THR A 242 21.27 -7.47 0.26
N TYR A 243 20.31 -6.64 -0.14
CA TYR A 243 19.83 -5.52 0.66
C TYR A 243 18.73 -5.92 1.65
N PRO A 244 18.52 -5.14 2.74
CA PRO A 244 17.46 -5.39 3.70
C PRO A 244 16.08 -5.46 3.05
N ASP A 245 15.24 -6.37 3.50
CA ASP A 245 13.95 -6.71 2.88
C ASP A 245 13.10 -5.48 2.53
N TYR A 246 12.86 -4.58 3.49
CA TYR A 246 11.99 -3.44 3.24
C TYR A 246 12.58 -2.39 2.31
N VAL A 247 13.92 -2.22 2.30
CA VAL A 247 14.63 -1.38 1.31
C VAL A 247 14.46 -2.00 -0.07
N ARG A 248 14.64 -3.31 -0.19
CA ARG A 248 14.48 -4.06 -1.43
C ARG A 248 13.04 -4.02 -1.94
N PHE A 249 12.05 -4.27 -1.07
CA PHE A 249 10.62 -4.19 -1.44
C PHE A 249 10.24 -2.80 -1.95
N SER A 250 10.64 -1.73 -1.27
CA SER A 250 10.37 -0.37 -1.71
C SER A 250 11.07 -0.07 -3.04
N SER A 251 12.30 -0.55 -3.23
CA SER A 251 13.04 -0.38 -4.50
C SER A 251 12.37 -1.13 -5.65
N ILE A 252 12.00 -2.40 -5.47
CA ILE A 252 11.27 -3.16 -6.49
C ILE A 252 9.93 -2.47 -6.80
N SER A 253 9.19 -2.05 -5.78
CA SER A 253 7.89 -1.38 -5.93
C SER A 253 7.97 -0.10 -6.76
N THR A 254 8.97 0.72 -6.51
CA THR A 254 9.13 2.03 -7.16
C THR A 254 9.83 1.95 -8.51
N LEU A 255 10.61 0.90 -8.76
CA LEU A 255 11.27 0.68 -10.05
C LEU A 255 10.25 0.54 -11.19
N GLY A 256 9.14 -0.18 -10.99
CA GLY A 256 8.06 -0.29 -11.98
C GLY A 256 7.43 1.07 -12.30
N MET A 257 7.18 1.88 -11.27
CA MET A 257 6.55 3.19 -11.43
C MET A 257 7.46 4.21 -12.13
N LEU A 258 8.75 4.26 -11.75
CA LEU A 258 9.68 5.28 -12.23
C LEU A 258 10.46 4.84 -13.48
N GLY A 259 10.76 3.55 -13.60
CA GLY A 259 11.66 3.00 -14.62
C GLY A 259 10.99 2.62 -15.94
N GLY A 260 9.67 2.38 -15.92
CA GLY A 260 8.91 2.04 -17.12
C GLY A 260 9.32 0.72 -17.79
N GLU A 261 8.94 0.58 -19.05
CA GLU A 261 9.06 -0.68 -19.81
C GLU A 261 10.47 -1.28 -19.91
N LYS A 262 11.51 -0.46 -19.86
CA LYS A 262 12.90 -0.97 -19.93
C LYS A 262 13.27 -1.93 -18.80
N TYR A 263 12.50 -1.94 -17.70
CA TYR A 263 12.74 -2.84 -16.55
C TYR A 263 11.80 -4.04 -16.52
N ILE A 264 10.92 -4.23 -17.49
CA ILE A 264 9.93 -5.32 -17.47
C ILE A 264 10.59 -6.70 -17.35
N ASN A 265 11.59 -6.98 -18.20
CA ASN A 265 12.30 -8.26 -18.20
C ASN A 265 13.10 -8.48 -16.90
N TYR A 266 13.65 -7.41 -16.33
CA TYR A 266 14.31 -7.48 -15.04
C TYR A 266 13.35 -7.84 -13.92
N LEU A 267 12.18 -7.20 -13.86
CA LEU A 267 11.14 -7.50 -12.85
C LEU A 267 10.59 -8.92 -13.00
N ILE A 268 10.41 -9.40 -14.23
CA ILE A 268 10.06 -10.80 -14.52
C ILE A 268 11.18 -11.75 -14.02
N SER A 269 12.45 -11.37 -14.17
CA SER A 269 13.57 -12.17 -13.65
C SER A 269 13.58 -12.24 -12.12
N ILE A 270 13.22 -11.18 -11.41
CA ILE A 270 13.05 -11.20 -9.95
C ILE A 270 11.97 -12.21 -9.56
N TYR A 271 10.81 -12.19 -10.23
CA TYR A 271 9.73 -13.12 -9.96
C TYR A 271 10.15 -14.58 -10.14
N ASN A 272 10.90 -14.89 -11.19
CA ASN A 272 11.31 -16.24 -11.53
C ASN A 272 12.52 -16.74 -10.73
N ASN A 273 13.29 -15.86 -10.12
CA ASN A 273 14.54 -16.22 -9.43
C ASN A 273 14.24 -16.78 -8.02
N PRO A 274 14.71 -18.01 -7.70
CA PRO A 274 14.50 -18.63 -6.39
C PRO A 274 15.23 -17.95 -5.23
N SER A 275 16.22 -17.09 -5.51
CA SER A 275 16.93 -16.33 -4.47
C SER A 275 16.10 -15.20 -3.87
N TYR A 276 15.00 -14.77 -4.54
CA TYR A 276 14.09 -13.78 -4.03
C TYR A 276 12.97 -14.43 -3.23
N SER A 277 12.56 -13.76 -2.15
CA SER A 277 11.49 -14.24 -1.27
C SER A 277 10.12 -14.21 -1.98
N TRP A 278 9.13 -14.86 -1.38
CA TRP A 278 7.76 -14.80 -1.90
C TRP A 278 7.17 -13.39 -1.85
N GLU A 279 7.62 -12.56 -0.89
CA GLU A 279 7.27 -11.15 -0.79
C GLU A 279 7.85 -10.33 -1.96
N ASP A 280 9.12 -10.55 -2.30
CA ASP A 280 9.75 -9.93 -3.47
C ASP A 280 8.96 -10.22 -4.75
N LYS A 281 8.51 -11.47 -4.90
CA LYS A 281 7.70 -11.91 -6.04
C LYS A 281 6.37 -11.17 -6.13
N ILE A 282 5.67 -10.98 -4.99
CA ILE A 282 4.43 -10.18 -4.95
C ILE A 282 4.69 -8.73 -5.37
N ILE A 283 5.75 -8.13 -4.86
CA ILE A 283 6.08 -6.74 -5.20
C ILE A 283 6.54 -6.62 -6.66
N ALA A 284 7.25 -7.62 -7.19
CA ALA A 284 7.58 -7.66 -8.61
C ALA A 284 6.33 -7.74 -9.49
N LEU A 285 5.33 -8.58 -9.14
CA LEU A 285 4.05 -8.64 -9.84
C LEU A 285 3.32 -7.28 -9.82
N LYS A 286 3.32 -6.61 -8.66
CA LYS A 286 2.79 -5.24 -8.54
C LYS A 286 3.50 -4.28 -9.50
N SER A 287 4.83 -4.31 -9.54
CA SER A 287 5.62 -3.41 -10.38
C SER A 287 5.45 -3.67 -11.87
N ILE A 288 5.34 -4.95 -12.26
CA ILE A 288 5.00 -5.35 -13.64
C ILE A 288 3.63 -4.79 -14.03
N GLY A 289 2.65 -4.87 -13.14
CA GLY A 289 1.32 -4.29 -13.37
C GLY A 289 1.33 -2.77 -13.46
N ASP A 290 2.16 -2.09 -12.67
CA ASP A 290 2.29 -0.63 -12.71
C ASP A 290 2.86 -0.10 -14.04
N ILE A 291 3.75 -0.87 -14.68
CA ILE A 291 4.28 -0.54 -16.02
C ILE A 291 3.17 -0.58 -17.07
N ASN A 292 2.19 -1.47 -16.90
CA ASN A 292 1.03 -1.61 -17.79
C ASN A 292 1.39 -1.80 -19.28
N SER A 293 2.49 -2.51 -19.56
CA SER A 293 2.89 -2.87 -20.93
C SER A 293 2.16 -4.15 -21.40
N SER A 294 2.08 -4.35 -22.71
CA SER A 294 1.52 -5.60 -23.29
C SER A 294 2.25 -6.84 -22.80
N GLU A 295 3.60 -6.80 -22.72
CA GLU A 295 4.42 -7.88 -22.20
C GLU A 295 4.11 -8.17 -20.73
N GLY A 296 4.02 -7.12 -19.92
CA GLY A 296 3.69 -7.23 -18.49
C GLY A 296 2.30 -7.82 -18.26
N ASN A 297 1.29 -7.33 -18.99
CA ASN A 297 -0.08 -7.82 -18.89
C ASN A 297 -0.18 -9.30 -19.27
N ASN A 298 0.46 -9.72 -20.37
CA ASN A 298 0.52 -11.12 -20.77
C ASN A 298 1.22 -12.00 -19.71
N PHE A 299 2.29 -11.51 -19.11
CA PHE A 299 2.98 -12.21 -18.03
C PHE A 299 2.07 -12.38 -16.80
N LEU A 300 1.36 -11.34 -16.40
CA LEU A 300 0.43 -11.39 -15.26
C LEU A 300 -0.71 -12.38 -15.51
N GLU A 301 -1.34 -12.36 -16.69
CA GLU A 301 -2.42 -13.29 -17.04
C GLU A 301 -1.95 -14.74 -17.08
N LYS A 302 -0.77 -15.00 -17.65
CA LYS A 302 -0.15 -16.33 -17.67
C LYS A 302 0.12 -16.81 -16.25
N THR A 303 0.78 -15.99 -15.44
CA THR A 303 1.12 -16.31 -14.06
C THR A 303 -0.15 -16.58 -13.22
N TYR A 304 -1.20 -15.78 -13.41
CA TYR A 304 -2.47 -16.00 -12.72
C TYR A 304 -3.06 -17.39 -12.99
N LYS A 305 -3.02 -17.83 -14.24
CA LYS A 305 -3.49 -19.17 -14.65
C LYS A 305 -2.61 -20.30 -14.07
N GLU A 306 -1.30 -20.13 -14.08
CA GLU A 306 -0.33 -21.12 -13.56
C GLU A 306 -0.41 -21.31 -12.05
N LEU A 307 -0.73 -20.25 -11.29
CA LEU A 307 -0.93 -20.34 -9.84
C LEU A 307 -2.12 -21.22 -9.44
N GLY A 308 -3.13 -21.38 -10.32
CA GLY A 308 -4.29 -22.25 -10.10
C GLY A 308 -5.08 -21.89 -8.82
N ASP A 309 -5.86 -22.85 -8.29
CA ASP A 309 -6.73 -22.62 -7.12
C ASP A 309 -6.15 -23.15 -5.81
N LYS A 310 -4.84 -23.06 -5.66
CA LYS A 310 -4.15 -23.49 -4.44
C LYS A 310 -4.53 -22.59 -3.27
N LYS A 311 -4.80 -23.22 -2.09
CA LYS A 311 -5.21 -22.52 -0.86
C LYS A 311 -4.05 -21.96 -0.04
N ASP A 312 -2.83 -22.06 -0.54
CA ASP A 312 -1.63 -21.51 0.10
C ASP A 312 -1.71 -19.98 0.19
N PHE A 313 -1.33 -19.46 1.35
CA PHE A 313 -1.42 -18.03 1.63
C PHE A 313 -0.54 -17.19 0.66
N HIS A 314 0.67 -17.67 0.37
CA HIS A 314 1.59 -16.94 -0.51
C HIS A 314 1.08 -16.92 -1.95
N ILE A 315 0.49 -18.02 -2.40
CA ILE A 315 -0.14 -18.13 -3.72
C ILE A 315 -1.37 -17.23 -3.81
N LYS A 316 -2.22 -17.27 -2.76
CA LYS A 316 -3.38 -16.37 -2.69
C LYS A 316 -2.96 -14.91 -2.76
N ALA A 317 -1.93 -14.50 -2.00
CA ALA A 317 -1.45 -13.13 -2.00
C ALA A 317 -0.92 -12.67 -3.38
N GLN A 318 -0.25 -13.56 -4.14
CA GLN A 318 0.15 -13.31 -5.52
C GLN A 318 -1.06 -13.14 -6.43
N LYS A 319 -2.03 -14.06 -6.39
CA LYS A 319 -3.28 -13.96 -7.17
C LYS A 319 -4.04 -12.67 -6.87
N ASP A 320 -4.25 -12.38 -5.60
CA ASP A 320 -4.94 -11.15 -5.15
C ASP A 320 -4.23 -9.89 -5.67
N THR A 321 -2.89 -9.93 -5.80
CA THR A 321 -2.13 -8.80 -6.35
C THR A 321 -2.31 -8.69 -7.86
N ILE A 322 -2.22 -9.79 -8.60
CA ILE A 322 -2.44 -9.81 -10.06
C ILE A 322 -3.86 -9.34 -10.39
N GLU A 323 -4.88 -9.77 -9.64
CA GLU A 323 -6.28 -9.39 -9.86
C GLU A 323 -6.53 -7.88 -9.80
N LEU A 324 -5.71 -7.13 -9.08
CA LEU A 324 -5.81 -5.67 -9.06
C LEU A 324 -5.55 -5.05 -10.44
N TYR A 325 -4.82 -5.75 -11.31
CA TYR A 325 -4.42 -5.27 -12.63
C TYR A 325 -5.21 -5.88 -13.78
N ILE A 326 -5.59 -7.17 -13.69
CA ILE A 326 -6.25 -7.87 -14.81
C ILE A 326 -7.77 -7.85 -14.74
N LYS A 327 -8.36 -7.55 -13.58
CA LYS A 327 -9.80 -7.41 -13.32
C LYS A 327 -10.14 -5.97 -13.01
#